data_4689ed9cd8f39665c63579d3c6200f04
#
_entry.id   4689ed9cd8f39665c63579d3c6200f04
#
_cell.length_a   1.000
_cell.length_b   1.000
_cell.length_c   1.000
_cell.angle_alpha   90.00
_cell.angle_beta   90.00
_cell.angle_gamma   90.00
#
_symmetry.space_group_name_H-M   'P 1'
#
loop_
_entity.id
_entity.type
_entity.pdbx_description
1 polymer ?
#
loop_
_entity_poly.entity_id
_entity_poly.type
_entity_poly.pdbx_seq_one_letter_code
_entity_poly.pdbx_strand_id
1 'polypeptide(L)'
;STRPSCLPRTWGPAPGPKPTLELGGKAANILFEDAPIDQAIEGVIAGIYFNQGHVCCAGSRLFVQEGIYSTVIKKLRDRIQTLRVGNPLDKNTDIGAINSSAQLQKIRELVQSGVDEGAELTQTQCALPAKGYWFAPSFLTGVTHAHRVASEEIFGPVLSVMTFRTPEEAFERANNIPYGLSAGVWTDKGSKIFKMVNKLRARVVWA
;
A
#
# COMPACT_ATOMS: atom_id res chain seq x y z
N SER A 1 -2.31 4.82 15.23
CA SER A 1 -1.00 5.26 14.71
C SER A 1 -0.75 6.69 15.14
N THR A 2 0.19 6.89 16.03
CA THR A 2 0.61 8.22 16.46
C THR A 2 1.37 8.90 15.32
N ARG A 3 0.90 10.06 14.90
CA ARG A 3 1.62 10.91 13.93
C ARG A 3 2.98 11.34 14.52
N PRO A 4 4.02 11.57 13.73
CA PRO A 4 5.32 12.05 14.22
C PRO A 4 5.27 13.34 15.04
N SER A 5 4.20 14.13 14.93
CA SER A 5 3.95 15.35 15.70
C SER A 5 3.63 15.14 17.18
N CYS A 6 3.45 13.89 17.63
CA CYS A 6 3.13 13.55 19.02
C CYS A 6 4.35 13.08 19.83
N LEU A 7 5.57 13.14 19.27
CA LEU A 7 6.78 12.88 20.05
C LEU A 7 6.98 14.03 21.03
N PRO A 8 7.18 13.74 22.35
CA PRO A 8 7.46 14.79 23.33
C PRO A 8 8.71 15.57 22.94
N ARG A 9 8.66 16.90 22.99
CA ARG A 9 9.81 17.79 22.72
C ARG A 9 11.00 17.61 23.69
N THR A 10 10.87 16.74 24.66
CA THR A 10 11.84 16.50 25.72
C THR A 10 12.90 15.46 25.39
N TRP A 11 12.91 14.93 24.16
CA TRP A 11 13.90 13.95 23.73
C TRP A 11 15.13 14.62 23.08
N GLY A 12 15.76 15.51 23.83
CA GLY A 12 17.08 16.02 23.55
C GLY A 12 18.19 15.03 23.95
N PRO A 13 19.48 15.36 23.75
CA PRO A 13 20.62 14.46 23.94
C PRO A 13 20.94 14.10 25.40
N ALA A 14 19.96 14.12 26.30
CA ALA A 14 20.13 13.66 27.68
C ALA A 14 20.27 12.12 27.74
N PRO A 15 21.06 11.57 28.68
CA PRO A 15 21.19 10.12 28.86
C PRO A 15 19.91 9.52 29.43
N GLY A 16 18.96 9.24 28.53
CA GLY A 16 17.72 8.55 28.83
C GLY A 16 17.65 7.16 28.15
N PRO A 17 16.64 6.32 28.44
CA PRO A 17 16.47 5.04 27.78
C PRO A 17 16.30 5.24 26.27
N LYS A 18 16.95 4.39 25.48
CA LYS A 18 16.81 4.41 24.01
C LYS A 18 15.39 3.99 23.64
N PRO A 19 14.61 4.81 22.94
CA PRO A 19 13.27 4.41 22.49
C PRO A 19 13.37 3.47 21.29
N THR A 20 12.49 2.48 21.25
CA THR A 20 12.15 1.76 20.03
C THR A 20 10.84 2.33 19.50
N LEU A 21 10.82 2.76 18.24
CA LEU A 21 9.65 3.39 17.61
C LEU A 21 9.01 2.44 16.62
N GLU A 22 7.74 2.15 16.83
CA GLU A 22 6.87 1.45 15.89
C GLU A 22 5.88 2.46 15.30
N LEU A 23 6.09 2.89 14.04
CA LEU A 23 5.36 3.96 13.37
C LEU A 23 4.66 3.45 12.12
N GLY A 24 3.66 4.21 11.66
CA GLY A 24 2.92 3.91 10.44
C GLY A 24 3.70 4.18 9.15
N GLY A 25 3.14 3.69 8.05
CA GLY A 25 3.68 3.87 6.71
C GLY A 25 2.58 3.98 5.64
N LYS A 26 2.97 4.47 4.48
CA LYS A 26 2.14 4.52 3.26
C LYS A 26 3.05 4.30 2.05
N ALA A 27 3.66 3.12 1.99
CA ALA A 27 4.71 2.83 1.02
C ALA A 27 4.24 2.93 -0.43
N ALA A 28 5.11 3.48 -1.29
CA ALA A 28 4.91 3.53 -2.72
C ALA A 28 5.54 2.31 -3.38
N ASN A 29 4.79 1.59 -4.21
CA ASN A 29 5.27 0.66 -5.22
C ASN A 29 5.23 1.36 -6.56
N ILE A 30 6.36 1.47 -7.26
CA ILE A 30 6.48 2.22 -8.51
C ILE A 30 6.79 1.25 -9.63
N LEU A 31 5.86 1.14 -10.58
CA LEU A 31 5.92 0.17 -11.67
C LEU A 31 6.12 0.89 -13.01
N PHE A 32 7.31 0.73 -13.57
CA PHE A 32 7.68 1.24 -14.89
C PHE A 32 7.24 0.29 -16.01
N GLU A 33 7.09 0.82 -17.23
CA GLU A 33 6.65 0.05 -18.41
C GLU A 33 7.63 -1.04 -18.85
N ASP A 34 8.91 -0.91 -18.50
CA ASP A 34 9.96 -1.87 -18.78
C ASP A 34 10.13 -2.95 -17.70
N ALA A 35 9.27 -2.99 -16.71
CA ALA A 35 9.31 -4.00 -15.66
C ALA A 35 8.73 -5.35 -16.12
N PRO A 36 9.16 -6.45 -15.51
CA PRO A 36 8.53 -7.76 -15.69
C PRO A 36 7.14 -7.78 -15.03
N ILE A 37 6.10 -7.40 -15.79
CA ILE A 37 4.76 -7.08 -15.25
C ILE A 37 4.19 -8.23 -14.41
N ASP A 38 4.30 -9.49 -14.84
CA ASP A 38 3.72 -10.61 -14.11
C ASP A 38 4.36 -10.81 -12.74
N GLN A 39 5.68 -10.68 -12.67
CA GLN A 39 6.42 -10.74 -11.40
C GLN A 39 6.08 -9.52 -10.51
N ALA A 40 5.96 -8.34 -11.11
CA ALA A 40 5.58 -7.14 -10.40
C ALA A 40 4.17 -7.24 -9.80
N ILE A 41 3.21 -7.83 -10.53
CA ILE A 41 1.85 -8.08 -10.00
C ILE A 41 1.91 -8.99 -8.78
N GLU A 42 2.64 -10.12 -8.83
CA GLU A 42 2.78 -11.01 -7.66
C GLU A 42 3.45 -10.29 -6.48
N GLY A 43 4.49 -9.48 -6.74
CA GLY A 43 5.14 -8.68 -5.71
C GLY A 43 4.23 -7.60 -5.11
N VAL A 44 3.38 -6.95 -5.91
CA VAL A 44 2.38 -6.01 -5.42
C VAL A 44 1.33 -6.73 -4.56
N ILE A 45 0.82 -7.87 -5.01
CA ILE A 45 -0.14 -8.70 -4.26
C ILE A 45 0.45 -9.12 -2.92
N ALA A 46 1.67 -9.67 -2.92
CA ALA A 46 2.36 -10.05 -1.69
C ALA A 46 2.62 -8.83 -0.80
N GLY A 47 3.01 -7.70 -1.37
CA GLY A 47 3.36 -6.49 -0.63
C GLY A 47 2.21 -5.80 0.10
N ILE A 48 0.95 -5.98 -0.36
CA ILE A 48 -0.21 -5.33 0.26
C ILE A 48 -1.15 -6.30 0.97
N TYR A 49 -1.36 -7.52 0.43
CA TYR A 49 -2.36 -8.42 1.00
C TYR A 49 -1.78 -9.41 2.02
N PHE A 50 -0.45 -9.57 2.08
CA PHE A 50 0.20 -10.31 3.15
C PHE A 50 -0.26 -9.80 4.53
N ASN A 51 -0.53 -10.71 5.44
CA ASN A 51 -1.01 -10.40 6.79
C ASN A 51 -2.20 -9.41 6.78
N GLN A 52 -3.15 -9.59 5.85
CA GLN A 52 -4.32 -8.73 5.59
C GLN A 52 -4.00 -7.22 5.53
N GLY A 53 -2.81 -6.85 5.07
CA GLY A 53 -2.34 -5.47 5.00
C GLY A 53 -1.95 -4.83 6.34
N HIS A 54 -1.88 -5.62 7.42
CA HIS A 54 -1.44 -5.17 8.74
C HIS A 54 0.09 -5.16 8.85
N VAL A 55 0.73 -4.41 7.95
CA VAL A 55 2.19 -4.28 7.85
C VAL A 55 2.54 -2.82 7.62
N CYS A 56 3.38 -2.23 8.47
CA CYS A 56 3.76 -0.82 8.38
C CYS A 56 4.48 -0.46 7.07
N CYS A 57 5.26 -1.40 6.52
CA CYS A 57 5.94 -1.25 5.23
C CYS A 57 5.15 -1.79 4.03
N ALA A 58 3.86 -2.15 4.18
CA ALA A 58 3.03 -2.62 3.08
C ALA A 58 2.99 -1.61 1.93
N GLY A 59 3.16 -2.11 0.69
CA GLY A 59 3.10 -1.31 -0.53
C GLY A 59 1.68 -0.85 -0.87
N SER A 60 1.10 -0.03 -0.01
CA SER A 60 -0.32 0.36 -0.04
C SER A 60 -0.68 1.40 -1.10
N ARG A 61 0.33 1.98 -1.77
CA ARG A 61 0.15 2.83 -2.96
C ARG A 61 0.89 2.22 -4.14
N LEU A 62 0.19 1.99 -5.24
CA LEU A 62 0.78 1.56 -6.50
C LEU A 62 0.78 2.73 -7.49
N PHE A 63 1.97 3.12 -7.93
CA PHE A 63 2.15 4.06 -9.02
C PHE A 63 2.48 3.28 -10.29
N VAL A 64 1.66 3.44 -11.33
CA VAL A 64 1.79 2.72 -12.60
C VAL A 64 2.12 3.71 -13.71
N GLN A 65 3.15 3.43 -14.51
CA GLN A 65 3.42 4.23 -15.70
C GLN A 65 2.24 4.13 -16.69
N GLU A 66 1.78 5.26 -17.21
CA GLU A 66 0.51 5.36 -17.98
C GLU A 66 0.42 4.35 -19.13
N GLY A 67 1.52 4.11 -19.84
CA GLY A 67 1.53 3.20 -21.00
C GLY A 67 1.13 1.75 -20.72
N ILE A 68 1.27 1.29 -19.47
CA ILE A 68 0.94 -0.10 -19.07
C ILE A 68 -0.27 -0.18 -18.12
N TYR A 69 -0.90 0.95 -17.81
CA TYR A 69 -1.94 1.04 -16.79
C TYR A 69 -3.08 0.04 -17.01
N SER A 70 -3.66 0.00 -18.20
CA SER A 70 -4.80 -0.90 -18.49
C SER A 70 -4.44 -2.38 -18.32
N THR A 71 -3.23 -2.75 -18.74
CA THR A 71 -2.72 -4.13 -18.58
C THR A 71 -2.54 -4.47 -17.11
N VAL A 72 -1.96 -3.57 -16.32
CA VAL A 72 -1.72 -3.76 -14.89
C VAL A 72 -3.05 -3.89 -14.14
N ILE A 73 -4.02 -3.00 -14.40
CA ILE A 73 -5.33 -3.05 -13.75
C ILE A 73 -6.08 -4.34 -14.06
N LYS A 74 -6.04 -4.79 -15.33
CA LYS A 74 -6.64 -6.07 -15.71
C LYS A 74 -6.01 -7.23 -14.93
N LYS A 75 -4.68 -7.33 -14.91
CA LYS A 75 -3.97 -8.40 -14.20
C LYS A 75 -4.20 -8.35 -12.68
N LEU A 76 -4.21 -7.17 -12.08
CA LEU A 76 -4.56 -7.01 -10.66
C LEU A 76 -5.98 -7.50 -10.37
N ARG A 77 -6.95 -7.10 -11.19
CA ARG A 77 -8.35 -7.52 -11.04
C ARG A 77 -8.48 -9.03 -11.11
N ASP A 78 -7.86 -9.65 -12.11
CA ASP A 78 -7.89 -11.10 -12.29
C ASP A 78 -7.23 -11.80 -11.09
N ARG A 79 -6.09 -11.28 -10.62
CA ARG A 79 -5.31 -11.91 -9.55
C ARG A 79 -5.95 -11.80 -8.17
N ILE A 80 -6.54 -10.65 -7.80
CA ILE A 80 -7.20 -10.53 -6.49
C ILE A 80 -8.40 -11.46 -6.33
N GLN A 81 -9.08 -11.84 -7.43
CA GLN A 81 -10.22 -12.77 -7.37
C GLN A 81 -9.79 -14.18 -6.93
N THR A 82 -8.52 -14.52 -7.03
CA THR A 82 -8.00 -15.83 -6.59
C THR A 82 -7.65 -15.88 -5.11
N LEU A 83 -7.63 -14.73 -4.42
CA LEU A 83 -7.29 -14.64 -3.00
C LEU A 83 -8.43 -15.16 -2.13
N ARG A 84 -8.09 -16.02 -1.19
CA ARG A 84 -9.03 -16.66 -0.25
C ARG A 84 -8.98 -15.98 1.11
N VAL A 85 -10.13 -15.53 1.58
CA VAL A 85 -10.29 -14.95 2.91
C VAL A 85 -10.88 -16.02 3.85
N GLY A 86 -10.22 -16.26 4.98
CA GLY A 86 -10.70 -17.32 5.87
C GLY A 86 -9.87 -17.54 7.13
N ASN A 87 -10.04 -18.71 7.73
CA ASN A 87 -9.32 -19.09 8.93
C ASN A 87 -7.80 -19.14 8.66
N PRO A 88 -6.97 -18.39 9.41
CA PRO A 88 -5.51 -18.36 9.20
C PRO A 88 -4.80 -19.69 9.52
N LEU A 89 -5.47 -20.64 10.19
CA LEU A 89 -4.94 -21.98 10.40
C LEU A 89 -5.17 -22.93 9.20
N ASP A 90 -5.97 -22.52 8.22
CA ASP A 90 -6.11 -23.24 6.96
C ASP A 90 -5.00 -22.78 6.00
N LYS A 91 -4.16 -23.75 5.58
CA LYS A 91 -3.05 -23.50 4.63
C LYS A 91 -3.48 -22.94 3.27
N ASN A 92 -4.76 -23.04 2.95
CA ASN A 92 -5.32 -22.48 1.70
C ASN A 92 -5.83 -21.03 1.88
N THR A 93 -5.75 -20.46 3.07
CA THR A 93 -6.13 -19.07 3.34
C THR A 93 -4.98 -18.14 2.99
N ASP A 94 -5.27 -17.12 2.18
CA ASP A 94 -4.31 -16.06 1.83
C ASP A 94 -4.44 -14.87 2.78
N ILE A 95 -5.65 -14.58 3.24
CA ILE A 95 -5.97 -13.38 4.04
C ILE A 95 -6.80 -13.78 5.25
N GLY A 96 -6.28 -13.43 6.43
CA GLY A 96 -6.94 -13.67 7.71
C GLY A 96 -7.89 -12.54 8.13
N ALA A 97 -8.31 -12.59 9.40
CA ALA A 97 -9.20 -11.60 10.00
C ALA A 97 -8.48 -10.26 10.26
N ILE A 98 -9.23 -9.18 10.20
CA ILE A 98 -8.82 -7.87 10.72
C ILE A 98 -8.73 -7.96 12.26
N ASN A 99 -7.73 -7.31 12.83
CA ASN A 99 -7.38 -7.48 14.25
C ASN A 99 -8.44 -7.00 15.25
N SER A 100 -9.35 -6.08 14.84
CA SER A 100 -10.38 -5.52 15.72
C SER A 100 -11.55 -4.89 14.95
N SER A 101 -12.68 -4.70 15.62
CA SER A 101 -13.83 -3.98 15.06
C SER A 101 -13.50 -2.53 14.74
N ALA A 102 -12.73 -1.87 15.59
CA ALA A 102 -12.32 -0.48 15.39
C ALA A 102 -11.46 -0.32 14.14
N GLN A 103 -10.53 -1.27 13.91
CA GLN A 103 -9.71 -1.28 12.70
C GLN A 103 -10.53 -1.58 11.45
N LEU A 104 -11.47 -2.53 11.53
CA LEU A 104 -12.39 -2.81 10.41
C LEU A 104 -13.22 -1.58 10.06
N GLN A 105 -13.72 -0.86 11.06
CA GLN A 105 -14.47 0.38 10.86
C GLN A 105 -13.61 1.45 10.17
N LYS A 106 -12.37 1.65 10.62
CA LYS A 106 -11.41 2.58 9.99
C LYS A 106 -11.16 2.22 8.51
N ILE A 107 -10.98 0.93 8.20
CA ILE A 107 -10.79 0.48 6.81
C ILE A 107 -12.01 0.86 5.97
N ARG A 108 -13.21 0.57 6.46
CA ARG A 108 -14.48 0.89 5.77
C ARG A 108 -14.66 2.39 5.54
N GLU A 109 -14.38 3.20 6.55
CA GLU A 109 -14.47 4.67 6.46
C GLU A 109 -13.52 5.25 5.42
N LEU A 110 -12.26 4.79 5.41
CA LEU A 110 -11.28 5.27 4.44
C LEU A 110 -11.59 4.80 3.02
N VAL A 111 -12.03 3.56 2.84
CA VAL A 111 -12.45 3.06 1.52
C VAL A 111 -13.66 3.84 1.03
N GLN A 112 -14.67 4.07 1.89
CA GLN A 112 -15.83 4.84 1.53
C GLN A 112 -15.47 6.29 1.18
N SER A 113 -14.58 6.93 1.96
CA SER A 113 -14.11 8.29 1.61
C SER A 113 -13.46 8.34 0.22
N GLY A 114 -12.69 7.31 -0.15
CA GLY A 114 -12.11 7.23 -1.49
C GLY A 114 -13.17 7.16 -2.58
N VAL A 115 -14.23 6.39 -2.38
CA VAL A 115 -15.37 6.30 -3.31
C VAL A 115 -16.13 7.62 -3.37
N ASP A 116 -16.41 8.25 -2.23
CA ASP A 116 -17.12 9.54 -2.15
C ASP A 116 -16.31 10.67 -2.81
N GLU A 117 -14.98 10.57 -2.78
CA GLU A 117 -14.05 11.47 -3.43
C GLU A 117 -13.85 11.17 -4.94
N GLY A 118 -14.51 10.13 -5.48
CA GLY A 118 -14.55 9.82 -6.91
C GLY A 118 -13.64 8.68 -7.37
N ALA A 119 -12.99 7.95 -6.45
CA ALA A 119 -12.23 6.75 -6.81
C ALA A 119 -13.17 5.56 -7.11
N GLU A 120 -12.75 4.71 -8.04
CA GLU A 120 -13.47 3.48 -8.39
C GLU A 120 -12.95 2.31 -7.54
N LEU A 121 -13.83 1.67 -6.77
CA LEU A 121 -13.52 0.51 -5.95
C LEU A 121 -13.67 -0.79 -6.75
N THR A 122 -12.62 -1.59 -6.78
CA THR A 122 -12.65 -3.00 -7.17
C THR A 122 -12.43 -3.87 -5.94
N GLN A 123 -13.36 -4.77 -5.65
CA GLN A 123 -13.30 -5.66 -4.50
C GLN A 123 -13.55 -7.10 -4.93
N THR A 124 -12.86 -8.05 -4.30
CA THR A 124 -13.05 -9.48 -4.52
C THR A 124 -14.46 -9.91 -4.10
N GLN A 125 -15.13 -10.65 -4.97
CA GLN A 125 -16.41 -11.28 -4.66
C GLN A 125 -16.13 -12.65 -3.99
N CYS A 126 -15.82 -12.64 -2.71
CA CYS A 126 -15.57 -13.85 -1.92
C CYS A 126 -16.57 -13.95 -0.77
N ALA A 127 -16.90 -15.19 -0.39
CA ALA A 127 -17.68 -15.44 0.82
C ALA A 127 -16.82 -15.12 2.04
N LEU A 128 -17.23 -14.14 2.83
CA LEU A 128 -16.59 -13.83 4.11
C LEU A 128 -17.21 -14.69 5.22
N PRO A 129 -16.42 -15.17 6.21
CA PRO A 129 -16.96 -15.90 7.34
C PRO A 129 -17.98 -15.08 8.12
N ALA A 130 -19.03 -15.74 8.64
CA ALA A 130 -20.16 -15.07 9.30
C ALA A 130 -19.78 -14.43 10.66
N LYS A 131 -18.72 -14.93 11.33
CA LYS A 131 -18.26 -14.43 12.62
C LYS A 131 -16.84 -13.91 12.52
N GLY A 132 -16.55 -12.79 13.19
CA GLY A 132 -15.25 -12.14 13.19
C GLY A 132 -15.22 -10.84 12.36
N TYR A 133 -14.03 -10.29 12.18
CA TYR A 133 -13.81 -9.02 11.51
C TYR A 133 -13.12 -9.27 10.17
N TRP A 134 -13.87 -9.17 9.08
CA TRP A 134 -13.37 -9.54 7.75
C TRP A 134 -13.53 -8.40 6.76
N PHE A 135 -12.54 -8.26 5.90
CA PHE A 135 -12.57 -7.32 4.79
C PHE A 135 -12.01 -7.99 3.52
N ALA A 136 -12.76 -7.93 2.44
CA ALA A 136 -12.34 -8.53 1.18
C ALA A 136 -11.20 -7.73 0.53
N PRO A 137 -10.20 -8.40 -0.09
CA PRO A 137 -9.15 -7.74 -0.85
C PRO A 137 -9.71 -6.74 -1.83
N SER A 138 -9.13 -5.54 -1.84
CA SER A 138 -9.66 -4.43 -2.62
C SER A 138 -8.57 -3.54 -3.17
N PHE A 139 -8.85 -2.86 -4.29
CA PHE A 139 -8.06 -1.73 -4.73
C PHE A 139 -8.94 -0.59 -5.25
N LEU A 140 -8.42 0.62 -5.18
CA LEU A 140 -9.06 1.84 -5.65
C LEU A 140 -8.29 2.38 -6.85
N THR A 141 -8.98 2.68 -7.95
CA THR A 141 -8.43 3.33 -9.14
C THR A 141 -8.95 4.76 -9.27
N GLY A 142 -8.34 5.57 -10.13
CA GLY A 142 -8.68 6.99 -10.23
C GLY A 142 -8.25 7.82 -9.01
N VAL A 143 -7.37 7.27 -8.18
CA VAL A 143 -6.89 7.95 -6.97
C VAL A 143 -5.94 9.08 -7.34
N THR A 144 -6.15 10.24 -6.74
CA THR A 144 -5.29 11.42 -6.82
C THR A 144 -4.69 11.77 -5.45
N HIS A 145 -3.75 12.71 -5.40
CA HIS A 145 -3.16 13.16 -4.14
C HIS A 145 -4.15 13.85 -3.19
N ALA A 146 -5.28 14.32 -3.70
CA ALA A 146 -6.33 14.95 -2.90
C ALA A 146 -7.11 13.94 -2.07
N HIS A 147 -7.17 12.68 -2.50
CA HIS A 147 -7.90 11.63 -1.80
C HIS A 147 -7.23 11.25 -0.48
N ARG A 148 -8.02 11.07 0.56
CA ARG A 148 -7.54 10.59 1.87
C ARG A 148 -6.84 9.23 1.76
N VAL A 149 -7.33 8.34 0.90
CA VAL A 149 -6.75 7.02 0.64
C VAL A 149 -5.36 7.06 0.00
N ALA A 150 -4.93 8.20 -0.56
CA ALA A 150 -3.58 8.39 -1.10
C ALA A 150 -2.54 8.74 -0.02
N SER A 151 -2.97 9.34 1.09
CA SER A 151 -2.08 9.91 2.13
C SER A 151 -2.23 9.27 3.51
N GLU A 152 -3.42 8.76 3.87
CA GLU A 152 -3.67 8.14 5.17
C GLU A 152 -3.37 6.64 5.16
N GLU A 153 -2.79 6.13 6.25
CA GLU A 153 -2.56 4.71 6.44
C GLU A 153 -3.87 3.98 6.74
N ILE A 154 -4.31 3.12 5.80
CA ILE A 154 -5.52 2.32 5.95
C ILE A 154 -5.28 1.14 6.92
N PHE A 155 -4.11 0.50 6.81
CA PHE A 155 -3.70 -0.67 7.58
C PHE A 155 -4.69 -1.82 7.42
N GLY A 156 -4.95 -2.18 6.17
CA GLY A 156 -5.89 -3.20 5.73
C GLY A 156 -5.60 -3.66 4.31
N PRO A 157 -6.33 -4.67 3.78
CA PRO A 157 -6.09 -5.26 2.47
C PRO A 157 -6.64 -4.38 1.34
N VAL A 158 -6.13 -3.15 1.25
CA VAL A 158 -6.60 -2.10 0.32
C VAL A 158 -5.42 -1.41 -0.34
N LEU A 159 -5.38 -1.45 -1.67
CA LEU A 159 -4.38 -0.80 -2.50
C LEU A 159 -4.94 0.47 -3.15
N SER A 160 -4.21 1.58 -3.09
CA SER A 160 -4.54 2.80 -3.84
C SER A 160 -3.69 2.88 -5.10
N VAL A 161 -4.32 2.96 -6.28
CA VAL A 161 -3.63 2.96 -7.56
C VAL A 161 -3.66 4.35 -8.19
N MET A 162 -2.49 4.83 -8.56
CA MET A 162 -2.25 6.12 -9.22
C MET A 162 -1.39 5.93 -10.46
N THR A 163 -1.39 6.90 -11.36
CA THR A 163 -0.54 6.88 -12.56
C THR A 163 0.59 7.89 -12.47
N PHE A 164 1.61 7.71 -13.33
CA PHE A 164 2.65 8.68 -13.58
C PHE A 164 3.14 8.57 -15.04
N ARG A 165 3.76 9.63 -15.56
CA ARG A 165 4.31 9.69 -16.93
C ARG A 165 5.83 9.57 -16.94
N THR A 166 6.49 10.29 -16.04
CA THR A 166 7.95 10.40 -16.00
C THR A 166 8.51 9.91 -14.66
N PRO A 167 9.78 9.48 -14.61
CA PRO A 167 10.40 9.13 -13.33
C PRO A 167 10.37 10.25 -12.30
N GLU A 168 10.48 11.52 -12.76
CA GLU A 168 10.40 12.72 -11.93
C GLU A 168 9.05 12.78 -11.21
N GLU A 169 7.97 12.68 -11.98
CA GLU A 169 6.61 12.66 -11.46
C GLU A 169 6.37 11.51 -10.47
N ALA A 170 6.95 10.34 -10.75
CA ALA A 170 6.82 9.17 -9.88
C ALA A 170 7.40 9.44 -8.48
N PHE A 171 8.66 9.93 -8.38
CA PHE A 171 9.24 10.16 -7.06
C PHE A 171 8.67 11.40 -6.36
N GLU A 172 8.27 12.45 -7.09
CA GLU A 172 7.59 13.61 -6.51
C GLU A 172 6.27 13.20 -5.86
N ARG A 173 5.44 12.45 -6.58
CA ARG A 173 4.17 11.93 -6.06
C ARG A 173 4.37 10.93 -4.93
N ALA A 174 5.35 10.04 -5.04
CA ALA A 174 5.67 9.07 -3.99
C ALA A 174 6.09 9.76 -2.68
N ASN A 175 6.86 10.84 -2.78
CA ASN A 175 7.38 11.61 -1.64
C ASN A 175 6.36 12.58 -1.01
N ASN A 176 5.23 12.85 -1.67
CA ASN A 176 4.22 13.79 -1.19
C ASN A 176 3.31 13.19 -0.09
N ILE A 177 3.94 12.70 0.97
CA ILE A 177 3.29 12.16 2.16
C ILE A 177 4.16 12.41 3.40
N PRO A 178 3.58 12.38 4.61
CA PRO A 178 4.35 12.55 5.86
C PRO A 178 5.17 11.31 6.26
N TYR A 179 4.99 10.18 5.59
CA TYR A 179 5.68 8.92 5.89
C TYR A 179 6.98 8.78 5.09
N GLY A 180 7.88 7.90 5.54
CA GLY A 180 9.15 7.64 4.87
C GLY A 180 9.73 6.27 5.24
N LEU A 181 8.90 5.25 5.50
CA LEU A 181 9.38 3.96 5.96
C LEU A 181 9.99 3.15 4.83
N SER A 182 9.23 2.94 3.74
CA SER A 182 9.66 2.06 2.65
C SER A 182 9.09 2.47 1.29
N ALA A 183 9.69 1.94 0.22
CA ALA A 183 9.22 2.01 -1.15
C ALA A 183 9.68 0.78 -1.94
N GLY A 184 9.03 0.50 -3.06
CA GLY A 184 9.43 -0.52 -4.04
C GLY A 184 9.52 0.07 -5.45
N VAL A 185 10.44 -0.45 -6.25
CA VAL A 185 10.66 -0.02 -7.64
C VAL A 185 10.76 -1.23 -8.55
N TRP A 186 9.97 -1.25 -9.60
CA TRP A 186 9.94 -2.30 -10.61
C TRP A 186 10.37 -1.74 -11.96
N THR A 187 11.52 -2.14 -12.46
CA THR A 187 12.10 -1.77 -13.76
C THR A 187 13.26 -2.68 -14.10
N ASP A 188 13.47 -2.95 -15.38
CA ASP A 188 14.64 -3.70 -15.86
C ASP A 188 15.90 -2.83 -16.04
N LYS A 189 15.80 -1.52 -15.78
CA LYS A 189 16.92 -0.58 -15.99
C LYS A 189 17.60 -0.20 -14.70
N GLY A 190 18.82 -0.68 -14.45
CA GLY A 190 19.62 -0.34 -13.28
C GLY A 190 19.80 1.17 -13.07
N SER A 191 19.93 1.96 -14.15
CA SER A 191 20.01 3.42 -14.06
C SER A 191 18.75 4.05 -13.48
N LYS A 192 17.56 3.52 -13.80
CA LYS A 192 16.30 3.96 -13.17
C LYS A 192 16.27 3.58 -11.69
N ILE A 193 16.70 2.36 -11.34
CA ILE A 193 16.79 1.92 -9.94
C ILE A 193 17.63 2.89 -9.13
N PHE A 194 18.86 3.17 -9.55
CA PHE A 194 19.75 4.11 -8.85
C PHE A 194 19.16 5.52 -8.74
N LYS A 195 18.53 6.01 -9.81
CA LYS A 195 17.86 7.30 -9.78
C LYS A 195 16.73 7.34 -8.75
N MET A 196 15.87 6.31 -8.72
CA MET A 196 14.75 6.22 -7.80
C MET A 196 15.20 6.08 -6.35
N VAL A 197 16.16 5.19 -6.06
CA VAL A 197 16.71 4.99 -4.72
C VAL A 197 17.28 6.28 -4.13
N ASN A 198 17.97 7.09 -4.94
CA ASN A 198 18.54 8.37 -4.52
C ASN A 198 17.50 9.49 -4.31
N LYS A 199 16.32 9.38 -4.90
CA LYS A 199 15.29 10.43 -4.87
C LYS A 199 14.11 10.11 -3.94
N LEU A 200 13.84 8.83 -3.69
CA LEU A 200 12.76 8.41 -2.81
C LEU A 200 13.10 8.70 -1.34
N ARG A 201 12.17 9.33 -0.64
CA ARG A 201 12.25 9.62 0.80
C ARG A 201 11.77 8.41 1.59
N ALA A 202 12.53 7.31 1.49
CA ALA A 202 12.23 6.06 2.18
C ALA A 202 13.51 5.49 2.83
N ARG A 203 13.34 4.88 4.00
CA ARG A 203 14.44 4.24 4.73
C ARG A 203 14.89 2.95 4.06
N VAL A 204 13.95 2.22 3.47
CA VAL A 204 14.18 0.98 2.71
C VAL A 204 13.56 1.12 1.35
N VAL A 205 14.31 0.79 0.31
CA VAL A 205 13.83 0.71 -1.08
C VAL A 205 14.16 -0.67 -1.62
N TRP A 206 13.14 -1.42 -1.98
CA TRP A 206 13.27 -2.68 -2.71
C TRP A 206 13.24 -2.42 -4.22
N ALA A 207 14.13 -3.11 -4.96
CA ALA A 207 14.22 -3.01 -6.43
C ALA A 207 14.62 -4.34 -7.04
#